data_44fd248abdf5b721f9c3793b649c0e26
#
_entry.id   44fd248abdf5b721f9c3793b649c0e26
#
_cell.length_a   1.000
_cell.length_b   1.000
_cell.length_c   1.000
_cell.angle_alpha   90.00
_cell.angle_beta   90.00
_cell.angle_gamma   90.00
#
_symmetry.space_group_name_H-M   'P 1'
#
loop_
_entity.id
_entity.type
_entity.pdbx_description
1 polymer ?
#
loop_
_entity_poly.entity_id
_entity_poly.type
_entity_poly.pdbx_seq_one_letter_code
_entity_poly.pdbx_strand_id
1 'polypeptide(L)'
;MTPFAEEREPFIIGQDDRVYAVYKPCGWHSVSQKKSDHSIVSWLYDQRIPGLKGSLVGRELGLVYRLDQATSGILLFAANRDSFIRLRQAQNELAIAKRYISISAPSECELPGSLPKTMKERQSFFIEELLSNKEVYIESYFRPYGPKGALVSCIAPEFASKSNKPITKDIYVSKYI
;
A
#
# COMPACT_ATOMS: atom_id res chain seq x y z
N MET A 1 -0.62 1.52 27.00
CA MET A 1 0.59 0.81 26.53
C MET A 1 0.12 -0.27 25.57
N THR A 2 0.33 -0.10 24.27
CA THR A 2 -0.01 -1.10 23.26
C THR A 2 1.08 -2.17 23.25
N PRO A 3 0.78 -3.45 23.42
CA PRO A 3 1.77 -4.52 23.54
C PRO A 3 2.47 -4.90 22.22
N PHE A 4 2.35 -4.10 21.17
CA PHE A 4 2.87 -4.41 19.83
C PHE A 4 3.86 -3.39 19.27
N ALA A 5 4.35 -2.47 20.09
CA ALA A 5 5.35 -1.48 19.68
C ALA A 5 6.77 -1.92 20.08
N GLU A 6 7.20 -3.10 19.70
CA GLU A 6 8.62 -3.29 19.47
C GLU A 6 8.95 -2.57 18.16
N GLU A 7 9.67 -1.47 18.26
CA GLU A 7 10.32 -0.80 17.12
C GLU A 7 11.27 -1.82 16.49
N ARG A 8 10.76 -2.53 15.50
CA ARG A 8 11.62 -3.45 14.75
C ARG A 8 12.38 -2.64 13.73
N GLU A 9 13.68 -2.80 13.72
CA GLU A 9 14.55 -2.26 12.68
C GLU A 9 14.23 -2.92 11.33
N PRO A 10 14.39 -2.20 10.20
CA PRO A 10 14.32 -2.81 8.88
C PRO A 10 15.39 -3.90 8.73
N PHE A 11 15.11 -4.91 7.93
CA PHE A 11 16.10 -5.93 7.58
C PHE A 11 15.86 -6.48 6.18
N ILE A 12 16.91 -7.05 5.58
CA ILE A 12 16.83 -7.73 4.30
C ILE A 12 16.29 -9.13 4.55
N ILE A 13 15.12 -9.44 3.98
CA ILE A 13 14.48 -10.77 4.05
C ILE A 13 15.22 -11.76 3.15
N GLY A 14 15.61 -11.29 1.98
CA GLY A 14 16.32 -12.08 0.98
C GLY A 14 16.79 -11.21 -0.17
N GLN A 15 17.78 -11.72 -0.90
CA GLN A 15 18.35 -11.03 -2.04
C GLN A 15 18.92 -12.02 -3.05
N ASP A 16 18.94 -11.59 -4.30
CA ASP A 16 19.71 -12.22 -5.40
C ASP A 16 20.38 -11.13 -6.25
N ASP A 17 20.90 -11.49 -7.41
CA ASP A 17 21.53 -10.57 -8.36
C ASP A 17 20.55 -9.58 -9.02
N ARG A 18 19.25 -9.76 -8.82
CA ARG A 18 18.17 -8.99 -9.46
C ARG A 18 17.31 -8.20 -8.49
N VAL A 19 17.08 -8.73 -7.29
CA VAL A 19 16.07 -8.19 -6.35
C VAL A 19 16.56 -8.26 -4.90
N TYR A 20 16.22 -7.22 -4.14
CA TYR A 20 16.27 -7.21 -2.68
C TYR A 20 14.84 -7.16 -2.14
N ALA A 21 14.49 -8.08 -1.26
CA ALA A 21 13.27 -8.05 -0.47
C ALA A 21 13.60 -7.52 0.93
N VAL A 22 13.01 -6.38 1.30
CA VAL A 22 13.30 -5.67 2.55
C VAL A 22 12.04 -5.58 3.39
N TYR A 23 12.14 -5.96 4.66
CA TYR A 23 11.08 -5.72 5.63
C TYR A 23 11.05 -4.25 6.03
N LYS A 24 9.87 -3.64 5.93
CA LYS A 24 9.57 -2.31 6.42
C LYS A 24 8.75 -2.41 7.71
N PRO A 25 9.24 -1.94 8.85
CA PRO A 25 8.43 -1.83 10.06
C PRO A 25 7.33 -0.77 9.94
N CYS A 26 6.32 -0.87 10.78
CA CYS A 26 5.36 0.21 11.01
C CYS A 26 6.09 1.46 11.52
N GLY A 27 5.63 2.64 11.16
CA GLY A 27 6.26 3.91 11.53
C GLY A 27 7.35 4.40 10.57
N TRP A 28 7.94 3.54 9.76
CA TRP A 28 8.94 3.89 8.77
C TRP A 28 8.31 4.35 7.44
N HIS A 29 8.88 5.36 6.83
CA HIS A 29 8.53 5.73 5.45
C HIS A 29 9.21 4.79 4.45
N SER A 30 8.56 4.52 3.32
CA SER A 30 9.23 3.84 2.21
C SER A 30 10.33 4.73 1.61
N VAL A 31 10.02 6.02 1.43
CA VAL A 31 10.92 7.07 0.94
C VAL A 31 10.79 8.29 1.84
N SER A 32 11.89 8.93 2.19
CA SER A 32 11.88 10.15 3.01
C SER A 32 11.17 11.29 2.29
N GLN A 33 10.30 11.97 3.01
CA GLN A 33 9.68 13.22 2.59
C GLN A 33 10.49 14.43 3.09
N LYS A 34 11.14 14.29 4.23
CA LYS A 34 12.02 15.29 4.86
C LYS A 34 13.32 14.63 5.27
N LYS A 35 14.39 15.44 5.42
CA LYS A 35 15.71 14.93 5.83
C LYS A 35 15.73 14.22 7.20
N SER A 36 14.78 14.54 8.06
CA SER A 36 14.64 13.95 9.40
C SER A 36 13.89 12.62 9.44
N ASP A 37 13.28 12.21 8.32
CA ASP A 37 12.41 11.05 8.31
C ASP A 37 13.22 9.77 8.20
N HIS A 38 12.92 8.80 9.07
CA HIS A 38 13.40 7.42 8.91
C HIS A 38 12.72 6.78 7.70
N SER A 39 13.50 6.36 6.72
CA SER A 39 12.97 5.68 5.54
C SER A 39 13.79 4.45 5.17
N ILE A 40 13.12 3.49 4.52
CA ILE A 40 13.77 2.27 4.07
C ILE A 40 14.83 2.57 3.01
N VAL A 41 14.59 3.55 2.14
CA VAL A 41 15.57 3.98 1.14
C VAL A 41 16.84 4.54 1.81
N SER A 42 16.69 5.41 2.83
CA SER A 42 17.84 5.94 3.57
C SER A 42 18.58 4.84 4.33
N TRP A 43 17.85 3.99 5.03
CA TRP A 43 18.42 2.85 5.75
C TRP A 43 19.19 1.92 4.81
N LEU A 44 18.60 1.54 3.68
CA LEU A 44 19.24 0.67 2.70
C LEU A 44 20.49 1.29 2.08
N TYR A 45 20.48 2.63 1.89
CA TYR A 45 21.64 3.37 1.44
C TYR A 45 22.79 3.30 2.44
N ASP A 46 22.49 3.38 3.74
CA ASP A 46 23.48 3.35 4.82
C ASP A 46 24.08 1.96 5.04
N GLN A 47 23.38 0.89 4.66
CA GLN A 47 23.90 -0.49 4.72
C GLN A 47 25.09 -0.73 3.79
N ARG A 48 25.41 0.19 2.89
CA ARG A 48 26.56 0.13 1.96
C ARG A 48 26.64 -1.17 1.16
N ILE A 49 25.50 -1.74 0.77
CA ILE A 49 25.43 -3.01 0.06
C ILE A 49 26.20 -2.90 -1.25
N PRO A 50 27.19 -3.78 -1.52
CA PRO A 50 27.94 -3.78 -2.76
C PRO A 50 27.01 -3.92 -3.97
N GLY A 51 27.20 -3.09 -4.99
CA GLY A 51 26.37 -3.10 -6.21
C GLY A 51 25.10 -2.24 -6.12
N LEU A 52 24.55 -2.00 -4.93
CA LEU A 52 23.34 -1.21 -4.78
C LEU A 52 23.55 0.29 -5.12
N LYS A 53 24.73 0.84 -4.83
CA LYS A 53 25.04 2.26 -5.06
C LYS A 53 25.33 2.62 -6.51
N GLY A 54 25.77 1.68 -7.32
CA GLY A 54 26.21 1.94 -8.71
C GLY A 54 25.18 1.63 -9.79
N SER A 55 24.17 0.84 -9.47
CA SER A 55 23.24 0.32 -10.46
C SER A 55 21.84 0.95 -10.41
N LEU A 56 21.60 1.88 -9.49
CA LEU A 56 20.26 2.22 -9.11
C LEU A 56 19.68 3.43 -9.81
N VAL A 57 18.51 3.20 -10.35
CA VAL A 57 17.70 4.14 -11.09
C VAL A 57 17.14 5.19 -10.13
N GLY A 58 17.82 6.31 -10.02
CA GLY A 58 17.31 7.50 -9.35
C GLY A 58 17.41 7.48 -7.82
N ARG A 59 16.74 8.45 -7.19
CA ARG A 59 16.80 8.72 -5.74
C ARG A 59 16.16 7.64 -4.85
N GLU A 60 15.39 6.72 -5.43
CA GLU A 60 14.61 5.72 -4.70
C GLU A 60 15.25 4.32 -4.71
N LEU A 61 16.52 4.23 -5.12
CA LEU A 61 17.30 2.99 -5.09
C LEU A 61 16.61 1.78 -5.75
N GLY A 62 15.89 1.98 -6.86
CA GLY A 62 15.19 0.89 -7.55
C GLY A 62 13.96 0.36 -6.83
N LEU A 63 13.38 1.13 -5.92
CA LEU A 63 12.13 0.79 -5.22
C LEU A 63 10.99 0.56 -6.23
N VAL A 64 10.35 -0.60 -6.17
CA VAL A 64 9.32 -1.01 -7.14
C VAL A 64 7.96 -0.41 -6.81
N TYR A 65 7.57 -0.40 -5.53
CA TYR A 65 6.35 0.19 -5.02
C TYR A 65 6.55 0.68 -3.58
N ARG A 66 5.58 1.42 -3.06
CA ARG A 66 5.62 1.98 -1.71
C ARG A 66 4.56 1.35 -0.82
N LEU A 67 4.83 1.34 0.48
CA LEU A 67 3.88 1.10 1.54
C LEU A 67 3.72 2.37 2.35
N ASP A 68 2.53 2.60 2.89
CA ASP A 68 2.26 3.71 3.79
C ASP A 68 3.07 3.60 5.09
N GLN A 69 3.26 4.73 5.78
CA GLN A 69 4.04 4.76 7.01
C GLN A 69 3.50 3.78 8.07
N ALA A 70 2.18 3.73 8.23
CA ALA A 70 1.52 2.85 9.18
C ALA A 70 1.50 1.36 8.77
N THR A 71 1.85 1.04 7.51
CA THR A 71 1.85 -0.33 6.99
C THR A 71 3.22 -0.96 7.17
N SER A 72 3.29 -2.09 7.85
CA SER A 72 4.47 -2.95 7.84
C SER A 72 4.40 -3.96 6.70
N GLY A 73 5.54 -4.45 6.24
CA GLY A 73 5.55 -5.46 5.19
C GLY A 73 6.78 -5.44 4.31
N ILE A 74 6.68 -6.11 3.17
CA ILE A 74 7.78 -6.33 2.24
C ILE A 74 7.82 -5.23 1.19
N LEU A 75 8.99 -4.65 0.97
CA LEU A 75 9.32 -3.79 -0.15
C LEU A 75 10.30 -4.51 -1.08
N LEU A 76 10.10 -4.34 -2.38
CA LEU A 76 11.02 -4.86 -3.40
C LEU A 76 11.86 -3.73 -3.98
N PHE A 77 13.16 -3.97 -4.03
CA PHE A 77 14.15 -3.10 -4.65
C PHE A 77 14.86 -3.87 -5.77
N ALA A 78 14.90 -3.29 -6.94
CA ALA A 78 15.65 -3.87 -8.05
C ALA A 78 17.16 -3.65 -7.84
N ALA A 79 17.96 -4.69 -8.04
CA ALA A 79 19.42 -4.61 -7.91
C ALA A 79 20.09 -3.86 -9.06
N ASN A 80 19.44 -3.76 -10.21
CA ASN A 80 19.95 -3.11 -11.41
C ASN A 80 18.81 -2.57 -12.28
N ARG A 81 19.17 -1.82 -13.33
CA ARG A 81 18.20 -1.15 -14.21
C ARG A 81 17.29 -2.13 -14.95
N ASP A 82 17.84 -3.23 -15.46
CA ASP A 82 17.06 -4.21 -16.22
C ASP A 82 16.02 -4.90 -15.32
N SER A 83 16.42 -5.26 -14.12
CA SER A 83 15.52 -5.78 -13.09
C SER A 83 14.43 -4.77 -12.73
N PHE A 84 14.77 -3.49 -12.61
CA PHE A 84 13.78 -2.45 -12.34
C PHE A 84 12.71 -2.36 -13.42
N ILE A 85 13.14 -2.36 -14.70
CA ILE A 85 12.23 -2.31 -15.84
C ILE A 85 11.29 -3.52 -15.83
N ARG A 86 11.84 -4.72 -15.64
CA ARG A 86 11.08 -5.98 -15.60
C ARG A 86 10.09 -6.01 -14.43
N LEU A 87 10.50 -5.60 -13.23
CA LEU A 87 9.62 -5.58 -12.07
C LEU A 87 8.50 -4.53 -12.21
N ARG A 88 8.80 -3.37 -12.78
CA ARG A 88 7.78 -2.35 -13.08
C ARG A 88 6.79 -2.85 -14.14
N GLN A 89 7.26 -3.54 -15.16
CA GLN A 89 6.40 -4.17 -16.16
C GLN A 89 5.52 -5.23 -15.51
N ALA A 90 6.08 -6.16 -14.73
CA ALA A 90 5.32 -7.19 -14.01
C ALA A 90 4.26 -6.58 -13.06
N GLN A 91 4.57 -5.43 -12.43
CA GLN A 91 3.60 -4.70 -11.62
C GLN A 91 2.45 -4.14 -12.45
N ASN A 92 2.75 -3.55 -13.62
CA ASN A 92 1.74 -2.99 -14.51
C ASN A 92 0.84 -4.08 -15.13
N GLU A 93 1.40 -5.26 -15.37
CA GLU A 93 0.70 -6.46 -15.88
C GLU A 93 -0.01 -7.25 -14.77
N LEU A 94 -0.02 -6.74 -13.53
CA LEU A 94 -0.60 -7.39 -12.35
C LEU A 94 -0.01 -8.77 -12.04
N ALA A 95 1.18 -9.06 -12.54
CA ALA A 95 1.91 -10.32 -12.28
C ALA A 95 2.53 -10.37 -10.87
N ILE A 96 2.63 -9.23 -10.17
CA ILE A 96 3.03 -9.17 -8.77
C ILE A 96 1.78 -9.20 -7.89
N ALA A 97 1.50 -10.36 -7.29
CA ALA A 97 0.41 -10.48 -6.31
C ALA A 97 0.83 -9.88 -4.96
N LYS A 98 0.00 -8.98 -4.43
CA LYS A 98 0.19 -8.39 -3.10
C LYS A 98 -0.90 -8.87 -2.17
N ARG A 99 -0.52 -9.45 -1.03
CA ARG A 99 -1.45 -9.87 0.01
C ARG A 99 -1.26 -9.00 1.24
N TYR A 100 -2.37 -8.58 1.84
CA TYR A 100 -2.37 -7.76 3.05
C TYR A 100 -3.21 -8.45 4.11
N ILE A 101 -2.78 -8.33 5.35
CA ILE A 101 -3.58 -8.68 6.52
C ILE A 101 -3.90 -7.37 7.22
N SER A 102 -5.17 -7.10 7.45
CA SER A 102 -5.63 -5.94 8.20
C SER A 102 -6.49 -6.38 9.38
N ILE A 103 -6.30 -5.69 10.51
CA ILE A 103 -7.15 -5.84 11.68
C ILE A 103 -7.87 -4.51 11.85
N SER A 104 -9.20 -4.55 11.83
CA SER A 104 -10.03 -3.36 11.99
C SER A 104 -11.11 -3.61 13.05
N ALA A 105 -11.49 -2.55 13.75
CA ALA A 105 -12.69 -2.55 14.58
C ALA A 105 -13.84 -1.90 13.81
N PRO A 106 -15.10 -2.20 14.14
CA PRO A 106 -16.25 -1.46 13.62
C PRO A 106 -16.07 0.03 13.90
N SER A 107 -16.29 0.87 12.90
CA SER A 107 -16.22 2.32 13.07
C SER A 107 -17.57 2.85 13.51
N GLU A 108 -17.61 3.58 14.62
CA GLU A 108 -18.77 4.36 15.04
C GLU A 108 -18.90 5.69 14.28
N CYS A 109 -17.86 6.07 13.54
CA CYS A 109 -17.81 7.30 12.76
C CYS A 109 -18.26 7.06 11.32
N GLU A 110 -19.00 8.01 10.75
CA GLU A 110 -19.25 8.02 9.31
C GLU A 110 -17.92 8.12 8.54
N LEU A 111 -17.66 7.13 7.71
CA LEU A 111 -16.49 7.15 6.84
C LEU A 111 -16.68 8.25 5.77
N PRO A 112 -15.64 9.02 5.44
CA PRO A 112 -15.72 10.00 4.38
C PRO A 112 -15.89 9.32 3.03
N GLY A 113 -16.93 9.68 2.31
CA GLY A 113 -17.20 9.17 0.96
C GLY A 113 -18.61 8.65 0.80
N SER A 114 -18.90 8.19 -0.41
CA SER A 114 -20.17 7.56 -0.73
C SER A 114 -20.00 6.05 -0.64
N LEU A 115 -20.30 5.49 0.51
CA LEU A 115 -20.35 4.04 0.66
C LEU A 115 -21.49 3.48 -0.22
N PRO A 116 -21.33 2.29 -0.79
CA PRO A 116 -22.41 1.58 -1.45
C PRO A 116 -23.65 1.56 -0.55
N LYS A 117 -24.84 1.83 -1.10
CA LYS A 117 -26.09 1.73 -0.33
C LYS A 117 -26.22 0.37 0.36
N THR A 118 -25.79 -0.68 -0.34
CA THR A 118 -25.71 -2.04 0.19
C THR A 118 -24.83 -2.16 1.44
N MET A 119 -23.83 -1.31 1.62
CA MET A 119 -23.00 -1.30 2.84
C MET A 119 -23.66 -0.54 4.00
N LYS A 120 -24.43 0.53 3.71
CA LYS A 120 -25.19 1.27 4.76
C LYS A 120 -26.34 0.41 5.34
N GLU A 121 -26.98 -0.37 4.47
CA GLU A 121 -28.07 -1.29 4.85
C GLU A 121 -27.54 -2.62 5.42
N ARG A 122 -26.26 -2.95 5.16
CA ARG A 122 -25.62 -4.22 5.50
C ARG A 122 -24.59 -4.14 6.61
N GLN A 123 -24.55 -3.07 7.41
CA GLN A 123 -23.49 -2.96 8.42
C GLN A 123 -23.50 -4.15 9.40
N SER A 124 -24.68 -4.66 9.77
CA SER A 124 -24.82 -5.91 10.54
C SER A 124 -24.54 -7.16 9.69
N PHE A 125 -25.01 -7.19 8.46
CA PHE A 125 -24.86 -8.32 7.55
C PHE A 125 -23.40 -8.51 7.09
N PHE A 126 -22.66 -7.42 6.91
CA PHE A 126 -21.24 -7.46 6.54
C PHE A 126 -20.37 -8.11 7.63
N ILE A 127 -20.67 -7.82 8.90
CA ILE A 127 -19.97 -8.46 10.03
C ILE A 127 -20.29 -9.96 10.08
N GLU A 128 -21.55 -10.35 9.85
CA GLU A 128 -21.94 -11.77 9.80
C GLU A 128 -21.30 -12.52 8.63
N GLU A 129 -21.19 -11.89 7.45
CA GLU A 129 -20.50 -12.47 6.29
C GLU A 129 -18.99 -12.65 6.55
N LEU A 130 -18.32 -11.64 7.13
CA LEU A 130 -16.92 -11.76 7.53
C LEU A 130 -16.69 -12.85 8.58
N LEU A 131 -17.58 -12.96 9.58
CA LEU A 131 -17.51 -13.99 10.59
C LEU A 131 -17.84 -15.40 10.05
N SER A 132 -18.50 -15.49 8.91
CA SER A 132 -18.84 -16.76 8.25
C SER A 132 -17.75 -17.33 7.34
N ASN A 133 -16.55 -16.70 7.29
CA ASN A 133 -15.45 -17.04 6.37
C ASN A 133 -15.84 -17.03 4.88
N LYS A 134 -16.85 -16.26 4.49
CA LYS A 134 -17.20 -16.08 3.08
C LYS A 134 -16.33 -14.99 2.45
N GLU A 135 -15.96 -15.23 1.20
CA GLU A 135 -15.27 -14.20 0.41
C GLU A 135 -16.20 -13.04 0.12
N VAL A 136 -15.80 -11.83 0.51
CA VAL A 136 -16.54 -10.61 0.23
C VAL A 136 -15.74 -9.75 -0.75
N TYR A 137 -16.39 -9.30 -1.81
CA TYR A 137 -15.80 -8.42 -2.81
C TYR A 137 -16.38 -7.02 -2.67
N ILE A 138 -15.51 -6.02 -2.62
CA ILE A 138 -15.89 -4.60 -2.60
C ILE A 138 -15.27 -3.93 -3.81
N GLU A 139 -16.13 -3.34 -4.64
CA GLU A 139 -15.72 -2.55 -5.78
C GLU A 139 -15.84 -1.06 -5.46
N SER A 140 -14.82 -0.28 -5.81
CA SER A 140 -14.81 1.14 -5.57
C SER A 140 -13.93 1.90 -6.55
N TYR A 141 -14.31 3.15 -6.81
CA TYR A 141 -13.40 4.18 -7.32
C TYR A 141 -12.85 5.00 -6.16
N PHE A 142 -11.79 5.73 -6.40
CA PHE A 142 -11.23 6.64 -5.43
C PHE A 142 -11.19 8.06 -5.98
N ARG A 143 -11.40 9.03 -5.08
CA ARG A 143 -11.33 10.45 -5.39
C ARG A 143 -10.44 11.16 -4.39
N PRO A 144 -9.42 11.90 -4.85
CA PRO A 144 -8.66 12.77 -3.98
C PRO A 144 -9.54 13.95 -3.49
N TYR A 145 -9.41 14.32 -2.23
CA TYR A 145 -10.09 15.47 -1.64
C TYR A 145 -9.20 16.15 -0.56
N GLY A 146 -9.70 17.23 0.03
CA GLY A 146 -8.94 18.03 1.01
C GLY A 146 -7.84 18.89 0.37
N PRO A 147 -7.04 19.58 1.18
CA PRO A 147 -5.99 20.46 0.69
C PRO A 147 -4.98 19.70 -0.18
N LYS A 148 -4.80 20.17 -1.42
CA LYS A 148 -3.89 19.55 -2.42
C LYS A 148 -4.18 18.07 -2.71
N GLY A 149 -5.38 17.58 -2.44
CA GLY A 149 -5.74 16.18 -2.66
C GLY A 149 -5.05 15.20 -1.71
N ALA A 150 -4.70 15.64 -0.51
CA ALA A 150 -3.95 14.83 0.46
C ALA A 150 -4.75 13.67 1.05
N LEU A 151 -6.08 13.72 0.93
CA LEU A 151 -6.98 12.69 1.40
C LEU A 151 -7.64 11.96 0.22
N VAL A 152 -8.06 10.73 0.45
CA VAL A 152 -8.74 9.91 -0.57
C VAL A 152 -10.06 9.43 0.00
N SER A 153 -11.14 9.56 -0.76
CA SER A 153 -12.45 8.99 -0.42
C SER A 153 -12.84 7.89 -1.39
N CYS A 154 -13.47 6.86 -0.86
CA CYS A 154 -14.08 5.79 -1.63
C CYS A 154 -15.35 6.32 -2.33
N ILE A 155 -15.56 5.94 -3.59
CA ILE A 155 -16.75 6.22 -4.39
C ILE A 155 -17.29 4.91 -4.92
N ALA A 156 -18.48 4.55 -4.48
CA ALA A 156 -19.14 3.34 -4.99
C ALA A 156 -19.44 3.47 -6.50
N PRO A 157 -19.40 2.37 -7.27
CA PRO A 157 -19.59 2.39 -8.72
C PRO A 157 -20.88 3.09 -9.16
N GLU A 158 -21.96 2.93 -8.43
CA GLU A 158 -23.27 3.54 -8.73
C GLU A 158 -23.29 5.08 -8.60
N PHE A 159 -22.28 5.65 -7.93
CA PHE A 159 -22.12 7.10 -7.80
C PHE A 159 -21.03 7.68 -8.71
N ALA A 160 -20.29 6.83 -9.41
CA ALA A 160 -19.18 7.29 -10.26
C ALA A 160 -19.65 8.20 -11.39
N SER A 161 -20.78 7.88 -12.05
CA SER A 161 -21.37 8.68 -13.13
C SER A 161 -21.94 10.04 -12.68
N LYS A 162 -22.22 10.18 -11.39
CA LYS A 162 -22.76 11.41 -10.78
C LYS A 162 -21.67 12.33 -10.23
N SER A 163 -20.42 11.92 -10.31
CA SER A 163 -19.31 12.69 -9.78
C SER A 163 -18.88 13.77 -10.77
N ASN A 164 -19.09 15.04 -10.42
CA ASN A 164 -18.57 16.18 -11.16
C ASN A 164 -17.08 16.44 -10.93
N LYS A 165 -16.40 15.58 -10.14
CA LYS A 165 -14.99 15.70 -9.79
C LYS A 165 -14.21 14.50 -10.32
N PRO A 166 -12.92 14.67 -10.61
CA PRO A 166 -12.07 13.56 -11.06
C PRO A 166 -12.11 12.39 -10.09
N ILE A 167 -12.32 11.20 -10.63
CA ILE A 167 -12.19 9.91 -9.94
C ILE A 167 -11.11 9.08 -10.63
N THR A 168 -10.65 8.00 -10.00
CA THR A 168 -9.73 7.05 -10.66
C THR A 168 -10.38 6.48 -11.93
N LYS A 169 -9.56 6.21 -12.95
CA LYS A 169 -10.04 5.63 -14.23
C LYS A 169 -10.49 4.18 -14.02
N ASP A 170 -9.73 3.45 -13.20
CA ASP A 170 -9.94 2.03 -12.98
C ASP A 170 -10.76 1.82 -11.71
N ILE A 171 -11.58 0.77 -11.74
CA ILE A 171 -12.27 0.27 -10.56
C ILE A 171 -11.31 -0.59 -9.73
N TYR A 172 -11.31 -0.40 -8.43
CA TYR A 172 -10.53 -1.21 -7.50
C TYR A 172 -11.42 -2.26 -6.90
N VAL A 173 -10.98 -3.51 -6.95
CA VAL A 173 -11.68 -4.65 -6.36
C VAL A 173 -10.87 -5.12 -5.17
N SER A 174 -11.48 -5.08 -3.98
CA SER A 174 -10.90 -5.61 -2.76
C SER A 174 -11.64 -6.89 -2.38
N LYS A 175 -10.89 -7.96 -2.14
CA LYS A 175 -11.40 -9.23 -1.66
C LYS A 175 -11.04 -9.39 -0.19
N TYR A 176 -12.01 -9.72 0.63
CA TYR A 176 -11.86 -10.02 2.06
C TYR A 176 -12.23 -11.49 2.31
N ILE A 177 -11.51 -12.12 3.23
CA ILE A 177 -11.74 -13.50 3.65
C ILE A 177 -11.86 -13.51 5.17
#